data_337b6eeee3c0bbef2eb8c00ceea65bc1
#
_entry.id   337b6eeee3c0bbef2eb8c00ceea65bc1
#
_cell.length_a   1.000
_cell.length_b   1.000
_cell.length_c   1.000
_cell.angle_alpha   90.00
_cell.angle_beta   90.00
_cell.angle_gamma   90.00
#
_symmetry.space_group_name_H-M   'P 1'
#
loop_
_entity.id
_entity.type
_entity.pdbx_description
1 polymer ?
#
loop_
_entity_poly.entity_id
_entity_poly.type
_entity_poly.pdbx_seq_one_letter_code
_entity_poly.pdbx_strand_id
1 'polypeptide(L)'
;MAELLGIYKCAKCGNIVQVLHGEKPPVMCCGQGMDRLVENTVDAAVEKHVPVVEKIEGGYVVKVGSVPHPMGSDHWIEWVELTSEDGMFIQRQMLTPSDAPEATFKTDAEKVVAREYCNLHGLWKG
;
A
#
# COMPACT_ATOMS: atom_id res chain seq x y z
N MET A 1 -19.57 -6.56 -2.22
CA MET A 1 -19.61 -5.09 -2.28
C MET A 1 -18.21 -4.53 -2.39
N ALA A 2 -18.00 -3.60 -3.31
CA ALA A 2 -16.69 -2.95 -3.46
C ALA A 2 -16.47 -1.96 -2.31
N GLU A 3 -15.37 -2.11 -1.58
CA GLU A 3 -15.07 -1.32 -0.39
C GLU A 3 -14.24 -0.07 -0.77
N LEU A 4 -14.65 1.09 -0.28
CA LEU A 4 -13.95 2.36 -0.53
C LEU A 4 -12.49 2.26 -0.07
N LEU A 5 -11.57 2.66 -0.96
CA LEU A 5 -10.11 2.58 -0.79
C LEU A 5 -9.57 1.15 -0.67
N GLY A 6 -10.42 0.15 -0.83
CA GLY A 6 -9.99 -1.24 -0.90
C GLY A 6 -9.10 -1.49 -2.13
N ILE A 7 -8.11 -2.34 -1.97
CA ILE A 7 -7.22 -2.77 -3.04
C ILE A 7 -7.65 -4.15 -3.49
N TYR A 8 -7.91 -4.30 -4.78
CA TYR A 8 -8.40 -5.56 -5.37
C TYR A 8 -7.44 -6.06 -6.43
N LYS A 9 -7.25 -7.36 -6.49
CA LYS A 9 -6.34 -8.00 -7.45
C LYS A 9 -7.07 -9.09 -8.21
N CYS A 10 -6.85 -9.14 -9.53
CA CYS A 10 -7.34 -10.20 -10.39
C CYS A 10 -6.41 -11.41 -10.29
N ALA A 11 -6.96 -12.56 -9.89
CA ALA A 11 -6.18 -13.79 -9.78
C ALA A 11 -5.72 -14.33 -11.13
N LYS A 12 -6.36 -13.94 -12.23
CA LYS A 12 -6.00 -14.42 -13.58
C LYS A 12 -4.93 -13.58 -14.25
N CYS A 13 -5.12 -12.26 -14.31
CA CYS A 13 -4.20 -11.39 -15.06
C CYS A 13 -3.26 -10.56 -14.17
N GLY A 14 -3.52 -10.48 -12.86
CA GLY A 14 -2.69 -9.74 -11.93
C GLY A 14 -2.97 -8.24 -11.84
N ASN A 15 -3.99 -7.72 -12.54
CA ASN A 15 -4.37 -6.32 -12.40
C ASN A 15 -4.70 -5.99 -10.94
N ILE A 16 -4.24 -4.83 -10.48
CA ILE A 16 -4.53 -4.32 -9.15
C ILE A 16 -5.23 -2.97 -9.32
N VAL A 17 -6.36 -2.79 -8.63
CA VAL A 17 -7.15 -1.56 -8.68
C VAL A 17 -7.48 -1.09 -7.28
N GLN A 18 -7.70 0.21 -7.14
CA GLN A 18 -8.19 0.80 -5.89
C GLN A 18 -9.58 1.37 -6.13
N VAL A 19 -10.49 1.15 -5.18
CA VAL A 19 -11.87 1.62 -5.26
C VAL A 19 -11.96 3.03 -4.70
N LEU A 20 -12.34 3.99 -5.54
CA LEU A 20 -12.54 5.40 -5.15
C LEU A 20 -14.00 5.72 -4.85
N HIS A 21 -14.92 4.91 -5.35
CA HIS A 21 -16.37 5.00 -5.09
C HIS A 21 -16.92 3.57 -5.10
N GLY A 22 -17.40 3.11 -3.96
CA GLY A 22 -17.83 1.72 -3.81
C GLY A 22 -19.34 1.57 -3.93
N GLU A 23 -19.77 0.58 -4.72
CA GLU A 23 -21.17 0.20 -4.88
C GLU A 23 -21.33 -1.31 -4.61
N LYS A 24 -22.59 -1.79 -4.62
CA LYS A 24 -22.91 -3.19 -4.31
C LYS A 24 -22.26 -4.22 -5.23
N PRO A 25 -22.22 -4.04 -6.56
CA PRO A 25 -21.58 -5.04 -7.41
C PRO A 25 -20.11 -5.22 -7.08
N PRO A 26 -19.57 -6.44 -7.14
CA PRO A 26 -18.15 -6.66 -6.94
C PRO A 26 -17.33 -6.09 -8.09
N VAL A 27 -16.06 -5.81 -7.82
CA VAL A 27 -15.11 -5.44 -8.88
C VAL A 27 -14.80 -6.68 -9.69
N MET A 28 -15.01 -6.62 -11.01
CA MET A 28 -14.84 -7.75 -11.92
C MET A 28 -13.65 -7.56 -12.85
N CYS A 29 -12.93 -8.63 -13.13
CA CYS A 29 -11.87 -8.66 -14.13
C CYS A 29 -11.71 -10.08 -14.65
N CYS A 30 -11.45 -10.23 -15.94
CA CYS A 30 -11.28 -11.54 -16.59
C CYS A 30 -12.44 -12.50 -16.33
N GLY A 31 -13.66 -11.96 -16.28
CA GLY A 31 -14.89 -12.76 -16.12
C GLY A 31 -15.16 -13.28 -14.71
N GLN A 32 -14.42 -12.80 -13.71
CA GLN A 32 -14.63 -13.20 -12.32
C GLN A 32 -14.44 -12.03 -11.36
N GLY A 33 -14.90 -12.19 -10.13
CA GLY A 33 -14.68 -11.20 -9.07
C GLY A 33 -13.22 -11.09 -8.72
N MET A 34 -12.75 -9.87 -8.53
CA MET A 34 -11.40 -9.61 -8.05
C MET A 34 -11.33 -9.86 -6.55
N ASP A 35 -10.18 -10.33 -6.07
CA ASP A 35 -9.97 -10.58 -4.65
C ASP A 35 -9.57 -9.28 -3.93
N ARG A 36 -10.24 -8.97 -2.82
CA ARG A 36 -9.80 -7.88 -1.96
C ARG A 36 -8.54 -8.29 -1.21
N LEU A 37 -7.49 -7.49 -1.33
CA LEU A 37 -6.28 -7.72 -0.57
C LEU A 37 -6.49 -7.26 0.87
N VAL A 38 -6.25 -8.18 1.81
CA VAL A 38 -6.34 -7.89 3.25
C VAL A 38 -4.96 -7.46 3.73
N GLU A 39 -4.90 -6.34 4.42
CA GLU A 39 -3.63 -5.80 4.90
C GLU A 39 -3.02 -6.70 5.99
N ASN A 40 -1.76 -7.08 5.81
CA ASN A 40 -0.97 -7.74 6.86
C ASN A 40 -0.43 -6.67 7.81
N THR A 41 -0.41 -6.97 9.10
CA THR A 41 -0.01 -6.02 10.15
C THR A 41 1.10 -6.52 11.05
N VAL A 42 1.52 -7.79 10.89
CA VAL A 42 2.55 -8.42 11.71
C VAL A 42 3.68 -8.92 10.83
N ASP A 43 4.90 -8.43 11.06
CA ASP A 43 6.07 -8.82 10.28
C ASP A 43 6.44 -10.29 10.44
N ALA A 44 6.91 -10.88 9.33
CA ALA A 44 7.58 -12.17 9.36
C ALA A 44 8.97 -12.05 10.00
N ALA A 45 9.54 -13.19 10.39
CA ALA A 45 10.82 -13.21 11.13
C ALA A 45 12.02 -12.67 10.34
N VAL A 46 12.03 -12.83 8.99
CA VAL A 46 13.20 -12.54 8.15
C VAL A 46 13.12 -11.18 7.47
N GLU A 47 11.97 -10.85 6.88
CA GLU A 47 11.77 -9.59 6.17
C GLU A 47 10.75 -8.71 6.88
N LYS A 48 11.03 -7.43 6.94
CA LYS A 48 10.15 -6.45 7.57
C LYS A 48 9.37 -5.71 6.50
N HIS A 49 8.04 -5.82 6.55
CA HIS A 49 7.12 -5.23 5.58
C HIS A 49 6.20 -4.17 6.18
N VAL A 50 5.97 -4.20 7.50
CA VAL A 50 5.08 -3.23 8.14
C VAL A 50 5.66 -1.83 7.99
N PRO A 51 4.93 -0.90 7.33
CA PRO A 51 5.44 0.46 7.14
C PRO A 51 5.68 1.15 8.47
N VAL A 52 6.77 1.88 8.57
CA VAL A 52 7.11 2.71 9.73
C VAL A 52 6.90 4.17 9.34
N VAL A 53 5.99 4.85 10.05
CA VAL A 53 5.64 6.24 9.78
C VAL A 53 6.38 7.14 10.75
N GLU A 54 7.16 8.09 10.21
CA GLU A 54 7.87 9.08 11.01
C GLU A 54 7.35 10.47 10.67
N LYS A 55 6.93 11.24 11.68
CA LYS A 55 6.52 12.62 11.47
C LYS A 55 7.75 13.51 11.28
N ILE A 56 7.69 14.37 10.25
CA ILE A 56 8.70 15.37 9.95
C ILE A 56 8.04 16.74 9.85
N GLU A 57 8.84 17.79 9.75
CA GLU A 57 8.29 19.12 9.51
C GLU A 57 7.55 19.14 8.16
N GLY A 58 6.28 19.48 8.19
CA GLY A 58 5.42 19.59 7.01
C GLY A 58 4.89 18.28 6.45
N GLY A 59 5.10 17.15 7.12
CA GLY A 59 4.59 15.89 6.62
C GLY A 59 5.10 14.64 7.31
N TYR A 60 5.29 13.57 6.54
CA TYR A 60 5.70 12.26 7.04
C TYR A 60 6.68 11.59 6.09
N VAL A 61 7.60 10.81 6.66
CA VAL A 61 8.39 9.82 5.92
C VAL A 61 7.85 8.44 6.26
N VAL A 62 7.59 7.64 5.25
CA VAL A 62 7.16 6.25 5.42
C VAL A 62 8.28 5.35 4.92
N LYS A 63 8.80 4.52 5.82
CA LYS A 63 9.85 3.54 5.49
C LYS A 63 9.27 2.14 5.53
N VAL A 64 9.62 1.30 4.58
CA VAL A 64 9.18 -0.10 4.55
C VAL A 64 10.30 -0.93 5.14
N GLY A 65 10.03 -1.28 6.19
CA GLY A 65 9.97 -1.86 7.42
C GLY A 65 10.95 -1.20 8.40
N SER A 66 11.11 -1.78 9.59
CA SER A 66 12.07 -1.33 10.61
C SER A 66 13.53 -1.57 10.17
N VAL A 67 13.74 -2.50 9.25
CA VAL A 67 14.99 -2.73 8.51
C VAL A 67 14.64 -2.56 7.04
N PRO A 68 15.48 -1.88 6.22
CA PRO A 68 15.15 -1.62 4.83
C PRO A 68 14.79 -2.89 4.06
N HIS A 69 13.63 -2.85 3.39
CA HIS A 69 13.16 -3.95 2.56
C HIS A 69 14.04 -4.10 1.31
N PRO A 70 14.31 -5.33 0.84
CA PRO A 70 15.05 -5.52 -0.42
C PRO A 70 14.36 -4.84 -1.60
N MET A 71 15.15 -4.25 -2.48
CA MET A 71 14.68 -3.63 -3.73
C MET A 71 15.49 -4.23 -4.87
N GLY A 72 14.85 -5.15 -5.63
CA GLY A 72 15.48 -5.83 -6.76
C GLY A 72 14.48 -6.05 -7.87
N SER A 73 14.94 -6.40 -9.07
CA SER A 73 14.09 -6.49 -10.27
C SER A 73 12.95 -7.52 -10.16
N ASP A 74 13.10 -8.52 -9.29
CA ASP A 74 12.10 -9.58 -9.07
C ASP A 74 11.42 -9.50 -7.71
N HIS A 75 11.87 -8.60 -6.83
CA HIS A 75 11.34 -8.46 -5.47
C HIS A 75 11.53 -7.02 -5.00
N TRP A 76 10.45 -6.21 -5.04
CA TRP A 76 10.51 -4.81 -4.61
C TRP A 76 9.16 -4.32 -4.08
N ILE A 77 9.21 -3.21 -3.37
CA ILE A 77 7.99 -2.48 -2.96
C ILE A 77 7.52 -1.67 -4.17
N GLU A 78 6.33 -1.96 -4.67
CA GLU A 78 5.80 -1.31 -5.86
C GLU A 78 5.28 0.10 -5.58
N TRP A 79 4.71 0.31 -4.40
CA TRP A 79 4.20 1.63 -4.01
C TRP A 79 4.02 1.73 -2.50
N VAL A 80 4.00 2.99 -2.03
CA VAL A 80 3.70 3.36 -0.63
C VAL A 80 2.55 4.37 -0.66
N GLU A 81 1.55 4.15 0.19
CA GLU A 81 0.37 5.01 0.28
C GLU A 81 0.27 5.60 1.67
N LEU A 82 -0.08 6.89 1.75
CA LEU A 82 -0.41 7.55 3.00
C LEU A 82 -1.83 8.10 2.91
N THR A 83 -2.66 7.79 3.90
CA THR A 83 -4.05 8.23 3.98
C THR A 83 -4.28 8.91 5.32
N SER A 84 -4.97 10.05 5.33
CA SER A 84 -5.44 10.64 6.58
C SER A 84 -6.53 9.75 7.20
N GLU A 85 -6.67 9.78 8.52
CA GLU A 85 -7.65 8.95 9.22
C GLU A 85 -9.08 9.21 8.76
N ASP A 86 -9.41 10.48 8.41
CA ASP A 86 -10.73 10.84 7.91
C ASP A 86 -10.94 10.47 6.42
N GLY A 87 -9.93 9.95 5.75
CA GLY A 87 -10.02 9.54 4.35
C GLY A 87 -10.02 10.67 3.32
N MET A 88 -9.84 11.92 3.74
CA MET A 88 -9.92 13.08 2.84
C MET A 88 -8.61 13.37 2.12
N PHE A 89 -7.50 12.85 2.62
CA PHE A 89 -6.18 12.96 2.00
C PHE A 89 -5.67 11.58 1.65
N ILE A 90 -5.26 11.40 0.40
CA ILE A 90 -4.62 10.18 -0.09
C ILE A 90 -3.47 10.57 -0.99
N GLN A 91 -2.30 10.03 -0.75
CA GLN A 91 -1.16 10.19 -1.64
C GLN A 91 -0.44 8.87 -1.80
N ARG A 92 -0.01 8.56 -3.02
CA ARG A 92 0.74 7.35 -3.33
C ARG A 92 2.01 7.71 -4.07
N GLN A 93 3.10 7.08 -3.66
CA GLN A 93 4.37 7.15 -4.38
C GLN A 93 4.63 5.79 -5.00
N MET A 94 4.70 5.73 -6.33
CA MET A 94 5.12 4.54 -7.05
C MET A 94 6.63 4.43 -6.97
N LEU A 95 7.13 3.21 -6.74
CA LEU A 95 8.56 2.92 -6.63
C LEU A 95 9.02 1.98 -7.73
N THR A 96 10.30 2.04 -8.06
CA THR A 96 10.96 1.11 -8.97
C THR A 96 11.99 0.30 -8.19
N PRO A 97 12.51 -0.81 -8.76
CA PRO A 97 13.58 -1.59 -8.11
C PRO A 97 14.85 -0.80 -7.77
N SER A 98 15.07 0.35 -8.40
CA SER A 98 16.24 1.21 -8.12
C SER A 98 15.99 2.26 -7.06
N ASP A 99 14.76 2.38 -6.55
CA ASP A 99 14.44 3.34 -5.48
C ASP A 99 14.70 2.74 -4.11
N ALA A 100 14.94 3.62 -3.11
CA ALA A 100 14.93 3.19 -1.72
C ALA A 100 13.49 2.82 -1.30
N PRO A 101 13.30 1.87 -0.34
CA PRO A 101 11.97 1.44 0.09
C PRO A 101 11.35 2.45 1.07
N GLU A 102 11.16 3.66 0.61
CA GLU A 102 10.60 4.75 1.42
C GLU A 102 9.98 5.82 0.54
N ALA A 103 9.11 6.63 1.14
CA ALA A 103 8.49 7.77 0.47
C ALA A 103 8.24 8.90 1.47
N THR A 104 8.29 10.13 0.98
CA THR A 104 8.02 11.33 1.77
C THR A 104 6.75 11.98 1.27
N PHE A 105 5.85 12.31 2.20
CA PHE A 105 4.57 12.93 1.89
C PHE A 105 4.43 14.26 2.62
N LYS A 106 3.91 15.26 1.92
CA LYS A 106 3.63 16.58 2.51
C LYS A 106 2.16 16.68 2.85
N THR A 107 1.84 16.90 4.12
CA THR A 107 0.47 17.07 4.60
C THR A 107 0.49 17.63 6.02
N ASP A 108 -0.57 18.35 6.40
CA ASP A 108 -0.79 18.82 7.76
C ASP A 108 -1.70 17.88 8.56
N ALA A 109 -2.11 16.74 7.99
CA ALA A 109 -2.94 15.77 8.69
C ALA A 109 -2.23 15.27 9.95
N GLU A 110 -2.95 15.25 11.08
CA GLU A 110 -2.39 14.84 12.37
C GLU A 110 -2.35 13.33 12.53
N LYS A 111 -3.33 12.62 11.97
CA LYS A 111 -3.45 11.17 12.05
C LYS A 111 -3.47 10.57 10.66
N VAL A 112 -2.54 9.66 10.42
CA VAL A 112 -2.35 9.03 9.12
C VAL A 112 -2.18 7.53 9.26
N VAL A 113 -2.46 6.82 8.17
CA VAL A 113 -2.25 5.39 8.03
C VAL A 113 -1.43 5.16 6.78
N ALA A 114 -0.40 4.33 6.89
CA ALA A 114 0.42 3.96 5.74
C ALA A 114 0.14 2.54 5.31
N ARG A 115 0.11 2.32 3.99
CA ARG A 115 0.08 0.99 3.39
C ARG A 115 1.17 0.90 2.34
N GLU A 116 1.68 -0.31 2.12
CA GLU A 116 2.61 -0.58 1.05
C GLU A 116 2.29 -1.91 0.39
N TYR A 117 2.72 -2.09 -0.86
CA TYR A 117 2.53 -3.33 -1.59
C TYR A 117 3.86 -3.87 -2.07
N CYS A 118 4.18 -5.10 -1.61
CA CYS A 118 5.33 -5.88 -2.08
C CYS A 118 4.84 -6.85 -3.16
N ASN A 119 5.53 -6.91 -4.29
CA ASN A 119 5.10 -7.76 -5.40
C ASN A 119 5.07 -9.26 -5.06
N LEU A 120 5.86 -9.70 -4.08
CA LEU A 120 5.88 -11.10 -3.65
C LEU A 120 5.05 -11.38 -2.39
N HIS A 121 4.94 -10.42 -1.47
CA HIS A 121 4.38 -10.66 -0.14
C HIS A 121 3.09 -9.88 0.16
N GLY A 122 2.57 -9.13 -0.81
CA GLY A 122 1.24 -8.53 -0.73
C GLY A 122 1.17 -7.17 -0.05
N LEU A 123 -0.02 -6.86 0.48
CA LEU A 123 -0.36 -5.57 1.06
C LEU A 123 -0.11 -5.55 2.56
N TRP A 124 0.49 -4.48 3.05
CA TRP A 124 0.86 -4.30 4.45
C TRP A 124 0.42 -2.93 4.95
N LYS A 125 0.11 -2.86 6.25
CA LYS A 125 -0.39 -1.65 6.91
C LYS A 125 0.34 -1.44 8.23
N GLY A 126 0.72 -0.20 8.47
CA GLY A 126 1.33 0.22 9.73
C GLY A 126 0.83 1.57 10.20
#